data_62a2b0454ecf9185916623d65b79bf1a
#
_entry.id   62a2b0454ecf9185916623d65b79bf1a
#
_cell.length_a   1.000
_cell.length_b   1.000
_cell.length_c   1.000
_cell.angle_alpha   90.00
_cell.angle_beta   90.00
_cell.angle_gamma   90.00
#
_symmetry.space_group_name_H-M   'P 1'
#
loop_
_entity.id
_entity.type
_entity.pdbx_description
1 polymer ?
#
loop_
_entity_poly.entity_id
_entity_poly.type
_entity_poly.pdbx_seq_one_letter_code
_entity_poly.pdbx_strand_id
1 'polypeptide(L)'
;MLFRSAAKTPAEFLDCIDAQEEAQFGAESFTQQEIPQSGYRILAVTACVNGIAHTYMAAEALTKAGDKLGLPTKVETNGSDGAKNILTREEIANCDGIIVAAEKKVETARFDGKPVLFTRVDDGIHKPEELIKKIVHGEVPVYHAEGGAQAAEDASGKDSFGRTLYKNLMNGVSHMLPFVVGGGIMIALAFLLDDYTIDPSNFGMNTPVAAFFKTVGSAAFGYMLPILSAFIAMSIADRPGLAVGFVGGVLAMNGTNFAGIAAGETTGVSGGFLAALLAGFAAGYIVELLKKITEKLPASLNGIRPMLIYPLGGMLILGAVMCGINPVMGMINTAMTDCLNAMGGTSKVLLGAIVAGMMSIDMGGPFNKAAYVFGTAALASGNYEVMAAVMVGGMVPPIAIALSTT
;
A
#
# COMPACT_ATOMS: atom_id res chain seq x y z
N MET A 1 -8.32 2.86 33.39
CA MET A 1 -9.40 3.09 34.38
C MET A 1 -9.57 4.56 34.77
N LEU A 2 -8.69 5.47 34.39
CA LEU A 2 -8.74 6.92 34.71
C LEU A 2 -9.68 7.74 33.79
N PHE A 3 -10.06 7.22 32.64
CA PHE A 3 -10.90 7.94 31.66
C PHE A 3 -12.40 8.03 31.98
N ARG A 4 -12.90 7.22 32.91
CA ARG A 4 -14.34 7.16 33.21
C ARG A 4 -14.85 8.23 34.19
N SER A 5 -13.97 8.98 34.81
CA SER A 5 -14.35 9.91 35.88
C SER A 5 -14.37 11.40 35.50
N ALA A 6 -13.81 11.79 34.35
CA ALA A 6 -13.64 13.20 33.99
C ALA A 6 -14.67 13.70 32.96
N ALA A 7 -15.04 12.90 31.96
CA ALA A 7 -15.99 13.35 30.92
C ALA A 7 -17.42 12.91 31.19
N LYS A 8 -18.34 13.88 31.23
CA LYS A 8 -19.78 13.65 31.45
C LYS A 8 -20.59 13.69 30.16
N THR A 9 -20.02 14.19 29.09
CA THR A 9 -20.65 14.26 27.76
C THR A 9 -19.71 13.74 26.66
N PRO A 10 -20.24 13.30 25.49
CA PRO A 10 -19.41 12.89 24.37
C PRO A 10 -18.47 13.98 23.87
N ALA A 11 -18.86 15.26 23.96
CA ALA A 11 -18.01 16.40 23.60
C ALA A 11 -16.82 16.54 24.56
N GLU A 12 -17.06 16.49 25.88
CA GLU A 12 -15.99 16.52 26.89
C GLU A 12 -15.04 15.32 26.76
N PHE A 13 -15.53 14.17 26.25
CA PHE A 13 -14.68 13.01 26.00
C PHE A 13 -13.74 13.22 24.81
N LEU A 14 -14.23 13.87 23.75
CA LEU A 14 -13.41 14.26 22.61
C LEU A 14 -12.38 15.32 22.99
N ASP A 15 -12.78 16.34 23.75
CA ASP A 15 -11.87 17.37 24.26
C ASP A 15 -10.77 16.77 25.16
N CYS A 16 -11.09 15.71 25.93
CA CYS A 16 -10.10 15.00 26.75
C CYS A 16 -9.13 14.16 25.89
N ILE A 17 -9.60 13.58 24.77
CA ILE A 17 -8.73 12.88 23.81
C ILE A 17 -7.81 13.86 23.12
N ASP A 18 -8.34 14.97 22.61
CA ASP A 18 -7.56 16.01 21.94
C ASP A 18 -6.50 16.63 22.87
N ALA A 19 -6.87 16.92 24.12
CA ALA A 19 -5.93 17.43 25.12
C ALA A 19 -4.85 16.40 25.51
N GLN A 20 -5.12 15.10 25.41
CA GLN A 20 -4.15 14.06 25.72
C GLN A 20 -3.29 13.71 24.51
N GLU A 21 -3.81 13.81 23.28
CA GLU A 21 -2.99 13.81 22.07
C GLU A 21 -2.02 14.98 22.06
N GLU A 22 -2.47 16.20 22.41
CA GLU A 22 -1.59 17.35 22.59
C GLU A 22 -0.53 17.16 23.70
N ALA A 23 -0.89 16.51 24.81
CA ALA A 23 0.03 16.28 25.92
C ALA A 23 1.03 15.13 25.67
N GLN A 24 0.64 14.11 24.90
CA GLN A 24 1.43 12.89 24.67
C GLN A 24 2.27 12.96 23.40
N PHE A 25 1.82 13.71 22.41
CA PHE A 25 2.53 13.91 21.14
C PHE A 25 3.10 15.33 20.99
N GLY A 26 2.97 16.18 22.03
CA GLY A 26 3.28 17.59 21.99
C GLY A 26 2.38 18.32 20.99
N ALA A 27 2.03 19.55 21.19
CA ALA A 27 1.30 20.39 20.24
C ALA A 27 2.11 20.68 18.95
N GLU A 28 2.78 19.67 18.43
CA GLU A 28 3.32 19.59 17.09
C GLU A 28 2.25 18.97 16.17
N SER A 29 1.04 19.56 16.17
CA SER A 29 0.34 19.69 14.91
C SER A 29 1.41 20.17 13.93
N PHE A 30 1.54 19.51 12.75
CA PHE A 30 2.31 20.05 11.63
C PHE A 30 1.69 21.39 11.22
N THR A 31 1.76 22.38 12.11
CA THR A 31 1.54 23.79 11.88
C THR A 31 2.54 24.14 10.79
N GLN A 32 2.06 24.79 9.76
CA GLN A 32 2.89 25.39 8.72
C GLN A 32 4.12 25.95 9.43
N GLN A 33 5.30 25.33 9.19
CA GLN A 33 6.55 25.80 9.74
C GLN A 33 6.65 27.28 9.36
N GLU A 34 6.78 28.16 10.34
CA GLU A 34 7.02 29.58 10.09
C GLU A 34 8.24 29.67 9.18
N ILE A 35 8.08 30.30 8.02
CA ILE A 35 9.16 30.45 7.03
C ILE A 35 10.27 31.22 7.74
N PRO A 36 11.47 30.63 7.97
CA PRO A 36 12.57 31.34 8.58
C PRO A 36 12.88 32.59 7.76
N GLN A 37 13.24 33.68 8.43
CA GLN A 37 13.60 34.94 7.75
C GLN A 37 14.73 34.77 6.72
N SER A 38 15.57 33.73 6.84
CA SER A 38 16.64 33.34 5.91
C SER A 38 16.23 32.37 4.82
N GLY A 39 14.95 31.93 4.78
CA GLY A 39 14.50 30.84 3.90
C GLY A 39 14.98 29.45 4.37
N TYR A 40 14.40 28.40 3.76
CA TYR A 40 14.85 27.01 4.00
C TYR A 40 16.10 26.72 3.17
N ARG A 41 17.16 26.21 3.85
CA ARG A 41 18.41 25.81 3.19
C ARG A 41 18.36 24.39 2.66
N ILE A 42 17.78 23.48 3.42
CA ILE A 42 17.65 22.07 3.03
C ILE A 42 16.17 21.77 2.80
N LEU A 43 15.88 21.11 1.71
CA LEU A 43 14.54 20.58 1.42
C LEU A 43 14.59 19.06 1.45
N ALA A 44 13.47 18.43 1.83
CA ALA A 44 13.37 16.99 1.74
C ALA A 44 11.98 16.55 1.28
N VAL A 45 11.91 15.36 0.68
CA VAL A 45 10.66 14.67 0.35
C VAL A 45 10.74 13.28 0.95
N THR A 46 9.76 12.92 1.76
CA THR A 46 9.68 11.59 2.37
C THR A 46 8.47 10.83 1.86
N ALA A 47 8.65 9.56 1.49
CA ALA A 47 7.58 8.70 1.02
C ALA A 47 7.91 7.22 1.29
N CYS A 48 7.09 6.52 2.05
CA CYS A 48 7.17 5.07 2.16
C CYS A 48 6.06 4.38 1.36
N VAL A 49 6.18 3.08 1.14
CA VAL A 49 5.21 2.31 0.34
C VAL A 49 3.80 2.42 0.92
N ASN A 50 3.65 2.32 2.24
CA ASN A 50 2.35 2.40 2.91
C ASN A 50 1.89 3.85 3.19
N GLY A 51 2.80 4.83 3.07
CA GLY A 51 2.48 6.24 3.30
C GLY A 51 2.12 6.59 4.75
N ILE A 52 2.49 5.77 5.73
CA ILE A 52 2.10 5.95 7.14
C ILE A 52 3.35 6.21 8.01
N ALA A 53 3.71 5.34 8.94
CA ALA A 53 4.69 5.59 9.98
C ALA A 53 6.07 6.09 9.47
N HIS A 54 6.72 5.36 8.57
CA HIS A 54 8.08 5.67 8.14
C HIS A 54 8.20 7.01 7.40
N THR A 55 7.14 7.42 6.67
CA THR A 55 7.11 8.74 6.01
C THR A 55 7.24 9.87 7.02
N TYR A 56 6.46 9.80 8.10
CA TYR A 56 6.44 10.84 9.13
C TYR A 56 7.66 10.78 10.05
N MET A 57 8.12 9.58 10.42
CA MET A 57 9.34 9.40 11.21
C MET A 57 10.57 9.96 10.50
N ALA A 58 10.72 9.72 9.19
CA ALA A 58 11.81 10.28 8.40
C ALA A 58 11.71 11.81 8.31
N ALA A 59 10.50 12.35 8.14
CA ALA A 59 10.28 13.79 8.11
C ALA A 59 10.69 14.45 9.44
N GLU A 60 10.25 13.90 10.56
CA GLU A 60 10.59 14.38 11.89
C GLU A 60 12.11 14.30 12.16
N ALA A 61 12.73 13.16 11.81
CA ALA A 61 14.16 12.96 12.00
C ALA A 61 15.00 13.95 11.18
N LEU A 62 14.65 14.19 9.93
CA LEU A 62 15.31 15.17 9.05
C LEU A 62 15.12 16.60 9.54
N THR A 63 13.93 16.97 10.00
CA THR A 63 13.66 18.30 10.58
C THR A 63 14.49 18.53 11.85
N LYS A 64 14.44 17.59 12.80
CA LYS A 64 15.23 17.68 14.05
C LYS A 64 16.75 17.74 13.79
N ALA A 65 17.22 16.98 12.80
CA ALA A 65 18.65 17.02 12.43
C ALA A 65 19.03 18.37 11.80
N GLY A 66 18.16 18.94 10.96
CA GLY A 66 18.35 20.28 10.41
C GLY A 66 18.41 21.36 11.50
N ASP A 67 17.50 21.34 12.45
CA ASP A 67 17.45 22.27 13.58
C ASP A 67 18.71 22.13 14.44
N LYS A 68 19.15 20.92 14.73
CA LYS A 68 20.38 20.65 15.51
C LYS A 68 21.64 21.16 14.79
N LEU A 69 21.67 21.13 13.46
CA LEU A 69 22.78 21.64 12.64
C LEU A 69 22.68 23.15 12.35
N GLY A 70 21.62 23.82 12.79
CA GLY A 70 21.35 25.23 12.49
C GLY A 70 21.02 25.48 11.01
N LEU A 71 20.51 24.49 10.32
CA LEU A 71 20.14 24.52 8.91
C LEU A 71 18.62 24.40 8.76
N PRO A 72 17.89 25.50 8.50
CA PRO A 72 16.45 25.46 8.31
C PRO A 72 16.06 24.43 7.27
N THR A 73 15.31 23.39 7.68
CA THR A 73 14.95 22.25 6.85
C THR A 73 13.43 22.15 6.72
N LYS A 74 12.91 22.06 5.49
CA LYS A 74 11.50 21.80 5.23
C LYS A 74 11.33 20.42 4.61
N VAL A 75 10.38 19.64 5.12
CA VAL A 75 10.13 18.29 4.64
C VAL A 75 8.70 18.15 4.11
N GLU A 76 8.59 17.84 2.84
CA GLU A 76 7.35 17.42 2.21
C GLU A 76 7.10 15.94 2.52
N THR A 77 5.92 15.60 3.01
CA THR A 77 5.53 14.21 3.29
C THR A 77 4.51 13.75 2.27
N ASN A 78 4.80 12.63 1.58
CA ASN A 78 3.88 11.97 0.66
C ASN A 78 3.27 10.74 1.34
N GLY A 79 2.37 10.99 2.30
CA GLY A 79 1.68 9.98 3.10
C GLY A 79 0.47 9.36 2.40
N SER A 80 -0.27 8.52 3.16
CA SER A 80 -1.56 7.95 2.76
C SER A 80 -2.65 9.02 2.59
N ASP A 81 -2.56 10.10 3.36
CA ASP A 81 -3.50 11.23 3.35
C ASP A 81 -3.19 12.26 2.27
N GLY A 82 -2.26 11.94 1.35
CA GLY A 82 -1.78 12.85 0.33
C GLY A 82 -0.48 13.57 0.70
N ALA A 83 -0.08 14.52 -0.16
CA ALA A 83 1.10 15.33 0.06
C ALA A 83 0.82 16.48 1.03
N LYS A 84 1.65 16.61 2.08
CA LYS A 84 1.61 17.74 3.03
C LYS A 84 2.93 18.51 2.97
N ASN A 85 2.91 19.78 3.37
CA ASN A 85 4.08 20.69 3.34
C ASN A 85 4.75 20.75 1.95
N ILE A 86 3.95 20.83 0.89
CA ILE A 86 4.42 20.81 -0.50
C ILE A 86 5.50 21.88 -0.69
N LEU A 87 6.61 21.48 -1.33
CA LEU A 87 7.71 22.37 -1.66
C LEU A 87 7.33 23.31 -2.79
N THR A 88 7.48 24.62 -2.58
CA THR A 88 7.19 25.63 -3.59
C THR A 88 8.35 25.80 -4.57
N ARG A 89 8.06 26.35 -5.74
CA ARG A 89 9.12 26.64 -6.75
C ARG A 89 10.18 27.62 -6.22
N GLU A 90 9.76 28.58 -5.40
CA GLU A 90 10.64 29.56 -4.81
C GLU A 90 11.57 28.96 -3.76
N GLU A 91 11.06 28.06 -2.91
CA GLU A 91 11.87 27.31 -1.94
C GLU A 91 12.89 26.42 -2.66
N ILE A 92 12.43 25.70 -3.71
CA ILE A 92 13.32 24.86 -4.53
C ILE A 92 14.42 25.68 -5.18
N ALA A 93 14.10 26.89 -5.69
CA ALA A 93 15.08 27.76 -6.32
C ALA A 93 16.16 28.25 -5.34
N ASN A 94 15.82 28.48 -4.09
CA ASN A 94 16.67 29.10 -3.07
C ASN A 94 17.40 28.10 -2.17
N CYS A 95 17.07 26.79 -2.21
CA CYS A 95 17.72 25.78 -1.35
C CYS A 95 19.11 25.40 -1.81
N ASP A 96 19.93 24.95 -0.88
CA ASP A 96 21.28 24.41 -1.11
C ASP A 96 21.22 23.00 -1.72
N GLY A 97 20.20 22.21 -1.39
CA GLY A 97 19.98 20.89 -1.96
C GLY A 97 18.74 20.17 -1.38
N ILE A 98 18.42 19.04 -1.99
CA ILE A 98 17.18 18.32 -1.75
C ILE A 98 17.47 16.86 -1.40
N ILE A 99 16.87 16.34 -0.34
CA ILE A 99 16.90 14.93 0.04
C ILE A 99 15.60 14.25 -0.39
N VAL A 100 15.67 13.24 -1.23
CA VAL A 100 14.53 12.40 -1.59
C VAL A 100 14.67 11.07 -0.89
N ALA A 101 14.07 10.95 0.30
CA ALA A 101 14.04 9.74 1.10
C ALA A 101 12.75 8.96 0.82
N ALA A 102 12.74 8.19 -0.27
CA ALA A 102 11.51 7.61 -0.79
C ALA A 102 11.67 6.14 -1.22
N GLU A 103 10.63 5.34 -0.95
CA GLU A 103 10.48 3.94 -1.41
C GLU A 103 9.43 3.79 -2.52
N LYS A 104 8.68 4.84 -2.82
CA LYS A 104 7.76 4.93 -3.96
C LYS A 104 8.16 6.07 -4.88
N LYS A 105 7.69 6.05 -6.13
CA LYS A 105 7.92 7.15 -7.07
C LYS A 105 7.32 8.46 -6.52
N VAL A 106 8.15 9.49 -6.47
CA VAL A 106 7.75 10.88 -6.16
C VAL A 106 8.05 11.75 -7.38
N GLU A 107 7.35 12.87 -7.51
CA GLU A 107 7.52 13.79 -8.62
C GLU A 107 8.83 14.58 -8.46
N THR A 108 9.86 14.17 -9.16
CA THR A 108 11.22 14.75 -9.07
C THR A 108 11.57 15.72 -10.19
N ALA A 109 10.77 15.76 -11.27
CA ALA A 109 11.01 16.66 -12.42
C ALA A 109 11.12 18.13 -12.00
N ARG A 110 10.46 18.54 -10.93
CA ARG A 110 10.49 19.90 -10.35
C ARG A 110 11.82 20.26 -9.69
N PHE A 111 12.74 19.31 -9.52
CA PHE A 111 14.06 19.49 -8.90
C PHE A 111 15.18 19.60 -9.92
N ASP A 112 14.86 19.72 -11.20
CA ASP A 112 15.84 19.86 -12.27
C ASP A 112 16.84 21.00 -12.01
N GLY A 113 18.12 20.72 -12.23
CA GLY A 113 19.20 21.68 -11.99
C GLY A 113 19.61 21.89 -10.52
N LYS A 114 19.08 21.13 -9.57
CA LYS A 114 19.43 21.19 -8.13
C LYS A 114 20.23 19.97 -7.68
N PRO A 115 21.10 20.11 -6.65
CA PRO A 115 21.71 18.95 -5.99
C PRO A 115 20.62 18.10 -5.33
N VAL A 116 20.44 16.84 -5.74
CA VAL A 116 19.42 15.95 -5.20
C VAL A 116 20.05 14.65 -4.72
N LEU A 117 19.90 14.36 -3.43
CA LEU A 117 20.32 13.12 -2.81
C LEU A 117 19.14 12.14 -2.74
N PHE A 118 19.18 11.11 -3.57
CA PHE A 118 18.21 10.01 -3.50
C PHE A 118 18.67 8.99 -2.47
N THR A 119 17.75 8.62 -1.56
CA THR A 119 18.04 7.64 -0.51
C THR A 119 16.78 6.90 -0.10
N ARG A 120 16.91 5.89 0.75
CA ARG A 120 15.78 5.15 1.32
C ARG A 120 15.16 5.94 2.46
N VAL A 121 13.87 5.73 2.69
CA VAL A 121 13.18 6.33 3.85
C VAL A 121 13.84 5.94 5.18
N ASP A 122 14.35 4.74 5.26
CA ASP A 122 15.08 4.17 6.40
C ASP A 122 16.35 4.97 6.75
N ASP A 123 17.13 5.38 5.74
CA ASP A 123 18.29 6.23 5.96
C ASP A 123 17.89 7.63 6.43
N GLY A 124 16.74 8.14 5.97
CA GLY A 124 16.15 9.39 6.46
C GLY A 124 15.80 9.34 7.95
N ILE A 125 15.45 8.16 8.47
CA ILE A 125 15.16 7.94 9.90
C ILE A 125 16.47 7.81 10.72
N HIS A 126 17.39 6.95 10.26
CA HIS A 126 18.54 6.53 11.06
C HIS A 126 19.81 7.35 10.86
N LYS A 127 19.94 8.06 9.73
CA LYS A 127 21.15 8.81 9.35
C LYS A 127 20.87 10.23 8.86
N PRO A 128 19.90 10.96 9.43
CA PRO A 128 19.47 12.26 8.91
C PRO A 128 20.61 13.31 8.90
N GLU A 129 21.44 13.34 9.93
CA GLU A 129 22.58 14.28 10.01
C GLU A 129 23.62 14.02 8.92
N GLU A 130 23.91 12.76 8.61
CA GLU A 130 24.85 12.38 7.55
C GLU A 130 24.34 12.83 6.19
N LEU A 131 23.05 12.65 5.92
CA LEU A 131 22.42 13.05 4.65
C LEU A 131 22.47 14.57 4.47
N ILE A 132 22.18 15.34 5.50
CA ILE A 132 22.27 16.81 5.47
C ILE A 132 23.73 17.26 5.24
N LYS A 133 24.66 16.66 5.95
CA LYS A 133 26.10 16.99 5.79
C LYS A 133 26.61 16.73 4.36
N LYS A 134 26.19 15.66 3.70
CA LYS A 134 26.54 15.39 2.30
C LYS A 134 26.13 16.52 1.35
N ILE A 135 24.92 17.09 1.57
CA ILE A 135 24.48 18.25 0.77
C ILE A 135 25.35 19.46 1.04
N VAL A 136 25.61 19.78 2.31
CA VAL A 136 26.39 20.96 2.69
C VAL A 136 27.83 20.89 2.21
N HIS A 137 28.43 19.68 2.16
CA HIS A 137 29.79 19.47 1.65
C HIS A 137 29.86 19.42 0.11
N GLY A 138 28.72 19.52 -0.59
CA GLY A 138 28.70 19.48 -2.06
C GLY A 138 29.01 18.10 -2.66
N GLU A 139 28.80 17.03 -1.88
CA GLU A 139 29.06 15.64 -2.30
C GLU A 139 27.89 15.06 -3.13
N VAL A 140 26.87 15.87 -3.42
CA VAL A 140 25.64 15.44 -4.08
C VAL A 140 25.61 15.93 -5.52
N PRO A 141 25.36 15.06 -6.51
CA PRO A 141 25.30 15.46 -7.91
C PRO A 141 24.09 16.33 -8.21
N VAL A 142 24.23 17.22 -9.19
CA VAL A 142 23.11 18.01 -9.74
C VAL A 142 22.20 17.08 -10.53
N TYR A 143 20.92 17.13 -10.23
CA TYR A 143 19.90 16.31 -10.87
C TYR A 143 19.42 16.97 -12.17
N HIS A 144 19.30 16.18 -13.25
CA HIS A 144 18.73 16.60 -14.52
C HIS A 144 17.57 15.69 -14.94
N ALA A 145 16.40 16.27 -15.19
CA ALA A 145 15.16 15.53 -15.41
C ALA A 145 15.18 14.65 -16.67
N GLU A 146 15.91 15.05 -17.74
CA GLU A 146 16.05 14.28 -18.99
C GLU A 146 16.94 13.03 -18.84
N GLY A 147 17.77 12.97 -17.79
CA GLY A 147 18.60 11.79 -17.43
C GLY A 147 18.21 11.15 -16.10
N GLY A 148 17.28 11.73 -15.40
CA GLY A 148 17.05 11.48 -13.99
C GLY A 148 16.34 10.17 -13.64
N ALA A 149 15.67 9.52 -14.59
CA ALA A 149 15.14 8.19 -14.37
C ALA A 149 16.29 7.19 -14.09
N GLN A 150 17.43 7.35 -14.78
CA GLN A 150 18.62 6.54 -14.55
C GLN A 150 19.36 6.92 -13.25
N ALA A 151 19.46 8.21 -12.91
CA ALA A 151 20.15 8.64 -11.69
C ALA A 151 19.39 8.26 -10.41
N ALA A 152 18.06 8.23 -10.43
CA ALA A 152 17.23 7.74 -9.33
C ALA A 152 17.33 6.20 -9.17
N GLU A 153 17.53 5.48 -10.28
CA GLU A 153 17.76 4.02 -10.27
C GLU A 153 19.21 3.69 -9.82
N ASP A 154 20.21 4.47 -10.21
CA ASP A 154 21.61 4.24 -9.85
C ASP A 154 21.93 4.59 -8.39
N ALA A 155 21.27 5.60 -7.81
CA ALA A 155 21.44 5.97 -6.39
C ALA A 155 20.77 5.00 -5.42
N SER A 156 19.75 4.25 -5.86
CA SER A 156 19.11 3.19 -5.05
C SER A 156 19.89 1.85 -5.10
N GLY A 157 21.00 1.76 -5.85
CA GLY A 157 21.67 0.50 -6.20
C GLY A 157 20.73 -0.37 -7.03
N LYS A 158 21.20 -1.08 -8.05
CA LYS A 158 20.36 -2.01 -8.83
C LYS A 158 19.55 -2.87 -7.89
N ASP A 159 18.26 -2.52 -7.72
CA ASP A 159 17.36 -3.33 -6.91
C ASP A 159 17.42 -4.76 -7.46
N SER A 160 17.74 -5.71 -6.61
CA SER A 160 17.62 -7.13 -6.96
C SER A 160 16.22 -7.38 -7.49
N PHE A 161 16.08 -8.23 -8.51
CA PHE A 161 14.78 -8.60 -9.09
C PHE A 161 13.73 -8.93 -8.00
N GLY A 162 14.15 -9.67 -6.96
CA GLY A 162 13.27 -9.98 -5.83
C GLY A 162 12.79 -8.74 -5.05
N ARG A 163 13.63 -7.72 -4.96
CA ARG A 163 13.27 -6.47 -4.26
C ARG A 163 12.27 -5.64 -5.07
N THR A 164 12.45 -5.56 -6.39
CA THR A 164 11.49 -4.90 -7.28
C THR A 164 10.13 -5.62 -7.24
N LEU A 165 10.15 -6.96 -7.29
CA LEU A 165 8.95 -7.78 -7.14
C LEU A 165 8.22 -7.49 -5.82
N TYR A 166 8.97 -7.44 -4.71
CA TYR A 166 8.45 -7.13 -3.39
C TYR A 166 7.84 -5.72 -3.30
N LYS A 167 8.52 -4.70 -3.86
CA LYS A 167 8.02 -3.32 -3.89
C LYS A 167 6.67 -3.22 -4.63
N ASN A 168 6.59 -3.84 -5.81
CA ASN A 168 5.38 -3.82 -6.63
C ASN A 168 4.23 -4.56 -5.93
N LEU A 169 4.52 -5.72 -5.32
CA LEU A 169 3.56 -6.47 -4.51
C LEU A 169 3.02 -5.63 -3.35
N MET A 170 3.94 -5.01 -2.59
CA MET A 170 3.57 -4.20 -1.42
C MET A 170 2.76 -2.96 -1.81
N ASN A 171 3.02 -2.37 -2.97
CA ASN A 171 2.19 -1.28 -3.49
C ASN A 171 0.75 -1.76 -3.73
N GLY A 172 0.55 -2.92 -4.36
CA GLY A 172 -0.77 -3.51 -4.56
C GLY A 172 -1.49 -3.82 -3.24
N VAL A 173 -0.79 -4.46 -2.29
CA VAL A 173 -1.34 -4.80 -0.97
C VAL A 173 -1.76 -3.55 -0.21
N SER A 174 -0.94 -2.49 -0.20
CA SER A 174 -1.25 -1.24 0.51
C SER A 174 -2.53 -0.57 0.02
N HIS A 175 -2.78 -0.59 -1.29
CA HIS A 175 -4.00 -0.01 -1.85
C HIS A 175 -5.23 -0.93 -1.70
N MET A 176 -5.02 -2.23 -1.54
CA MET A 176 -6.08 -3.20 -1.24
C MET A 176 -6.58 -3.08 0.21
N LEU A 177 -5.69 -2.72 1.16
CA LEU A 177 -5.99 -2.69 2.59
C LEU A 177 -7.27 -1.94 2.98
N PRO A 178 -7.53 -0.71 2.49
CA PRO A 178 -8.75 0.02 2.85
C PRO A 178 -10.04 -0.74 2.48
N PHE A 179 -10.03 -1.48 1.37
CA PHE A 179 -11.17 -2.28 0.93
C PHE A 179 -11.39 -3.49 1.84
N VAL A 180 -10.31 -4.15 2.25
CA VAL A 180 -10.36 -5.29 3.19
C VAL A 180 -10.82 -4.82 4.56
N VAL A 181 -10.23 -3.75 5.10
CA VAL A 181 -10.55 -3.23 6.45
C VAL A 181 -11.95 -2.64 6.47
N GLY A 182 -12.27 -1.72 5.56
CA GLY A 182 -13.59 -1.08 5.50
C GLY A 182 -14.70 -2.08 5.22
N GLY A 183 -14.52 -2.95 4.22
CA GLY A 183 -15.47 -4.00 3.88
C GLY A 183 -15.66 -5.00 5.03
N GLY A 184 -14.56 -5.44 5.65
CA GLY A 184 -14.57 -6.35 6.78
C GLY A 184 -15.28 -5.79 8.00
N ILE A 185 -15.06 -4.52 8.36
CA ILE A 185 -15.76 -3.85 9.46
C ILE A 185 -17.26 -3.77 9.17
N MET A 186 -17.66 -3.39 7.96
CA MET A 186 -19.07 -3.35 7.58
C MET A 186 -19.74 -4.73 7.67
N ILE A 187 -19.08 -5.79 7.21
CA ILE A 187 -19.58 -7.17 7.35
C ILE A 187 -19.69 -7.57 8.82
N ALA A 188 -18.72 -7.21 9.66
CA ALA A 188 -18.76 -7.48 11.10
C ALA A 188 -19.92 -6.75 11.77
N LEU A 189 -20.16 -5.49 11.42
CA LEU A 189 -21.32 -4.71 11.90
C LEU A 189 -22.64 -5.33 11.44
N ALA A 190 -22.73 -5.88 10.24
CA ALA A 190 -23.90 -6.59 9.77
C ALA A 190 -24.25 -7.75 10.70
N PHE A 191 -23.27 -8.59 11.06
CA PHE A 191 -23.49 -9.69 12.01
C PHE A 191 -23.79 -9.21 13.43
N LEU A 192 -23.19 -8.08 13.86
CA LEU A 192 -23.46 -7.53 15.19
C LEU A 192 -24.87 -6.95 15.33
N LEU A 193 -25.40 -6.37 14.26
CA LEU A 193 -26.71 -5.68 14.24
C LEU A 193 -27.86 -6.57 13.81
N ASP A 194 -27.58 -7.81 13.40
CA ASP A 194 -28.60 -8.74 12.93
C ASP A 194 -29.11 -9.66 14.04
N ASP A 195 -30.31 -10.14 13.87
CA ASP A 195 -30.93 -11.09 14.81
C ASP A 195 -30.85 -12.52 14.27
N TYR A 196 -29.96 -13.32 14.89
CA TYR A 196 -29.76 -14.73 14.57
C TYR A 196 -31.00 -15.59 14.69
N THR A 197 -31.99 -15.19 15.53
CA THR A 197 -33.19 -15.99 15.82
C THR A 197 -34.21 -15.96 14.67
N ILE A 198 -34.15 -15.00 13.75
CA ILE A 198 -35.05 -14.85 12.62
C ILE A 198 -34.82 -15.99 11.61
N ASP A 199 -33.64 -16.05 11.06
CA ASP A 199 -33.17 -17.10 10.14
C ASP A 199 -31.67 -17.33 10.28
N PRO A 200 -31.23 -18.37 11.00
CA PRO A 200 -29.82 -18.66 11.18
C PRO A 200 -29.05 -18.86 9.86
N SER A 201 -29.72 -19.35 8.81
CA SER A 201 -29.09 -19.59 7.50
C SER A 201 -28.83 -18.30 6.72
N ASN A 202 -29.54 -17.23 7.03
CA ASN A 202 -29.42 -15.91 6.42
C ASN A 202 -28.82 -14.87 7.36
N PHE A 203 -28.13 -15.30 8.41
CA PHE A 203 -27.55 -14.42 9.43
C PHE A 203 -26.62 -13.35 8.82
N GLY A 204 -26.82 -12.14 9.26
CA GLY A 204 -26.19 -10.93 8.72
C GLY A 204 -27.03 -10.23 7.62
N MET A 205 -28.19 -10.79 7.23
CA MET A 205 -29.11 -10.21 6.24
C MET A 205 -30.60 -10.26 6.66
N ASN A 206 -30.90 -10.69 7.88
CA ASN A 206 -32.28 -10.82 8.35
C ASN A 206 -32.98 -9.48 8.57
N THR A 207 -32.23 -8.46 8.95
CA THR A 207 -32.75 -7.11 9.14
C THR A 207 -32.31 -6.17 8.03
N PRO A 208 -33.10 -5.13 7.65
CA PRO A 208 -32.73 -4.19 6.59
C PRO A 208 -31.40 -3.46 6.86
N VAL A 209 -31.09 -3.17 8.12
CA VAL A 209 -29.85 -2.50 8.53
C VAL A 209 -28.66 -3.43 8.34
N ALA A 210 -28.76 -4.67 8.82
CA ALA A 210 -27.72 -5.69 8.63
C ALA A 210 -27.49 -5.96 7.14
N ALA A 211 -28.56 -6.14 6.37
CA ALA A 211 -28.50 -6.36 4.93
C ALA A 211 -27.79 -5.21 4.20
N PHE A 212 -28.03 -3.95 4.60
CA PHE A 212 -27.32 -2.80 4.06
C PHE A 212 -25.82 -2.89 4.31
N PHE A 213 -25.40 -3.08 5.56
CA PHE A 213 -23.97 -3.19 5.92
C PHE A 213 -23.30 -4.36 5.22
N LYS A 214 -23.95 -5.54 5.19
CA LYS A 214 -23.40 -6.73 4.51
C LYS A 214 -23.27 -6.52 3.02
N THR A 215 -24.23 -5.89 2.37
CA THR A 215 -24.21 -5.63 0.92
C THR A 215 -23.07 -4.69 0.56
N VAL A 216 -22.95 -3.54 1.24
CA VAL A 216 -21.90 -2.56 0.99
C VAL A 216 -20.52 -3.15 1.35
N GLY A 217 -20.41 -3.81 2.49
CA GLY A 217 -19.18 -4.45 2.94
C GLY A 217 -18.70 -5.55 1.98
N SER A 218 -19.62 -6.41 1.52
CA SER A 218 -19.31 -7.47 0.56
C SER A 218 -18.90 -6.93 -0.81
N ALA A 219 -19.50 -5.83 -1.26
CA ALA A 219 -19.10 -5.16 -2.49
C ALA A 219 -17.66 -4.62 -2.39
N ALA A 220 -17.32 -3.93 -1.29
CA ALA A 220 -15.96 -3.46 -1.06
C ALA A 220 -14.97 -4.63 -0.99
N PHE A 221 -15.26 -5.64 -0.20
CA PHE A 221 -14.43 -6.82 0.02
C PHE A 221 -14.26 -7.64 -1.27
N GLY A 222 -15.30 -7.77 -2.08
CA GLY A 222 -15.30 -8.51 -3.33
C GLY A 222 -14.30 -7.96 -4.35
N TYR A 223 -14.03 -6.66 -4.34
CA TYR A 223 -13.08 -6.04 -5.28
C TYR A 223 -11.63 -5.99 -4.79
N MET A 224 -11.30 -6.60 -3.64
CA MET A 224 -9.92 -6.60 -3.12
C MET A 224 -8.89 -7.16 -4.11
N LEU A 225 -9.22 -8.26 -4.83
CA LEU A 225 -8.33 -8.90 -5.81
C LEU A 225 -8.13 -8.07 -7.07
N PRO A 226 -9.17 -7.51 -7.70
CA PRO A 226 -9.03 -6.54 -8.77
C PRO A 226 -8.18 -5.31 -8.41
N ILE A 227 -8.35 -4.77 -7.21
CA ILE A 227 -7.57 -3.64 -6.70
C ILE A 227 -6.10 -4.03 -6.54
N LEU A 228 -5.82 -5.18 -5.91
CA LEU A 228 -4.46 -5.71 -5.79
C LEU A 228 -3.75 -5.75 -7.14
N SER A 229 -4.37 -6.42 -8.12
CA SER A 229 -3.85 -6.59 -9.47
C SER A 229 -3.64 -5.25 -10.18
N ALA A 230 -4.61 -4.32 -10.08
CA ALA A 230 -4.55 -2.99 -10.68
C ALA A 230 -3.36 -2.17 -10.18
N PHE A 231 -3.13 -2.14 -8.87
CA PHE A 231 -2.07 -1.34 -8.28
C PHE A 231 -0.68 -1.97 -8.40
N ILE A 232 -0.57 -3.31 -8.50
CA ILE A 232 0.67 -3.97 -8.94
C ILE A 232 1.01 -3.54 -10.36
N ALA A 233 0.06 -3.64 -11.30
CA ALA A 233 0.27 -3.23 -12.68
C ALA A 233 0.59 -1.74 -12.83
N MET A 234 -0.07 -0.88 -12.04
CA MET A 234 0.23 0.55 -11.98
C MET A 234 1.62 0.83 -11.45
N SER A 235 2.11 0.07 -10.48
CA SER A 235 3.47 0.21 -9.95
C SER A 235 4.55 -0.10 -11.00
N ILE A 236 4.24 -0.95 -11.99
CA ILE A 236 5.15 -1.36 -13.06
C ILE A 236 5.03 -0.43 -14.27
N ALA A 237 3.80 -0.18 -14.72
CA ALA A 237 3.51 0.47 -16.00
C ALA A 237 2.75 1.80 -15.87
N ASP A 238 2.76 2.42 -14.69
CA ASP A 238 2.06 3.68 -14.39
C ASP A 238 0.55 3.60 -14.69
N ARG A 239 -0.09 4.74 -14.94
CA ARG A 239 -1.54 4.85 -15.15
C ARG A 239 -2.14 3.89 -16.18
N PRO A 240 -1.52 3.65 -17.34
CA PRO A 240 -2.07 2.69 -18.31
C PRO A 240 -2.18 1.27 -17.78
N GLY A 241 -1.28 0.86 -16.86
CA GLY A 241 -1.31 -0.46 -16.22
C GLY A 241 -2.54 -0.69 -15.34
N LEU A 242 -3.07 0.37 -14.71
CA LEU A 242 -4.18 0.27 -13.76
C LEU A 242 -5.40 -0.44 -14.36
N ALA A 243 -5.89 0.04 -15.50
CA ALA A 243 -7.10 -0.49 -16.12
C ALA A 243 -6.91 -1.95 -16.58
N VAL A 244 -5.76 -2.25 -17.16
CA VAL A 244 -5.42 -3.61 -17.62
C VAL A 244 -5.31 -4.55 -16.43
N GLY A 245 -4.62 -4.16 -15.37
CA GLY A 245 -4.47 -4.93 -14.14
C GLY A 245 -5.80 -5.17 -13.44
N PHE A 246 -6.69 -4.15 -13.38
CA PHE A 246 -8.01 -4.30 -12.78
C PHE A 246 -8.83 -5.39 -13.50
N VAL A 247 -8.90 -5.34 -14.83
CA VAL A 247 -9.61 -6.35 -15.63
C VAL A 247 -8.99 -7.73 -15.43
N GLY A 248 -7.64 -7.83 -15.41
CA GLY A 248 -6.96 -9.08 -15.11
C GLY A 248 -7.33 -9.66 -13.74
N GLY A 249 -7.42 -8.82 -12.72
CA GLY A 249 -7.87 -9.21 -11.38
C GLY A 249 -9.32 -9.70 -11.35
N VAL A 250 -10.22 -9.06 -12.11
CA VAL A 250 -11.61 -9.54 -12.28
C VAL A 250 -11.66 -10.91 -12.94
N LEU A 251 -10.87 -11.13 -14.01
CA LEU A 251 -10.78 -12.43 -14.68
C LEU A 251 -10.23 -13.53 -13.76
N ALA A 252 -9.25 -13.18 -12.92
CA ALA A 252 -8.70 -14.09 -11.91
C ALA A 252 -9.74 -14.45 -10.83
N MET A 253 -10.46 -13.45 -10.34
CA MET A 253 -11.53 -13.62 -9.35
C MET A 253 -12.65 -14.53 -9.88
N ASN A 254 -13.07 -14.31 -11.11
CA ASN A 254 -14.13 -15.09 -11.74
C ASN A 254 -13.66 -16.46 -12.26
N GLY A 255 -12.36 -16.73 -12.30
CA GLY A 255 -11.82 -17.98 -12.85
C GLY A 255 -12.10 -18.16 -14.35
N THR A 256 -12.29 -17.05 -15.08
CA THR A 256 -12.66 -17.06 -16.50
C THR A 256 -11.62 -17.81 -17.33
N ASN A 257 -12.04 -18.75 -18.15
CA ASN A 257 -11.18 -19.58 -18.97
C ASN A 257 -11.80 -19.86 -20.35
N PHE A 258 -10.99 -20.33 -21.32
CA PHE A 258 -11.44 -20.56 -22.68
C PHE A 258 -12.54 -21.63 -22.79
N ALA A 259 -12.46 -22.69 -21.99
CA ALA A 259 -13.44 -23.77 -22.02
C ALA A 259 -14.82 -23.29 -21.53
N GLY A 260 -14.85 -22.51 -20.44
CA GLY A 260 -16.06 -21.90 -19.91
C GLY A 260 -16.68 -20.93 -20.93
N ILE A 261 -15.88 -20.05 -21.54
CA ILE A 261 -16.35 -19.10 -22.55
C ILE A 261 -16.97 -19.86 -23.73
N ALA A 262 -16.35 -20.94 -24.18
CA ALA A 262 -16.88 -21.77 -25.28
C ALA A 262 -18.20 -22.49 -24.90
N ALA A 263 -18.38 -22.78 -23.59
CA ALA A 263 -19.62 -23.35 -23.06
C ALA A 263 -20.71 -22.28 -22.74
N GLY A 264 -20.42 -21.00 -22.94
CA GLY A 264 -21.31 -19.89 -22.55
C GLY A 264 -21.28 -19.53 -21.10
N GLU A 265 -20.31 -20.03 -20.34
CA GLU A 265 -20.09 -19.74 -18.92
C GLU A 265 -19.01 -18.66 -18.77
N THR A 266 -19.31 -17.61 -18.02
CA THR A 266 -18.37 -16.53 -17.78
C THR A 266 -17.58 -16.68 -16.48
N THR A 267 -17.99 -17.60 -15.60
CA THR A 267 -17.40 -17.87 -14.30
C THR A 267 -16.91 -19.32 -14.22
N GLY A 268 -15.75 -19.50 -13.64
CA GLY A 268 -15.13 -20.81 -13.38
C GLY A 268 -14.62 -20.89 -11.94
N VAL A 269 -13.68 -21.80 -11.70
CA VAL A 269 -13.03 -21.89 -10.40
C VAL A 269 -12.09 -20.71 -10.21
N SER A 270 -12.36 -19.88 -9.20
CA SER A 270 -11.53 -18.71 -8.90
C SER A 270 -10.06 -19.12 -8.68
N GLY A 271 -9.15 -18.43 -9.33
CA GLY A 271 -7.72 -18.59 -9.10
C GLY A 271 -7.23 -17.89 -7.82
N GLY A 272 -8.13 -17.19 -7.12
CA GLY A 272 -7.87 -16.54 -5.83
C GLY A 272 -6.79 -15.47 -5.89
N PHE A 273 -6.13 -15.30 -4.74
CA PHE A 273 -5.10 -14.29 -4.56
C PHE A 273 -3.89 -14.48 -5.48
N LEU A 274 -3.44 -15.74 -5.68
CA LEU A 274 -2.29 -16.05 -6.54
C LEU A 274 -2.52 -15.68 -8.00
N ALA A 275 -3.71 -15.97 -8.53
CA ALA A 275 -4.06 -15.59 -9.92
C ALA A 275 -4.14 -14.06 -10.07
N ALA A 276 -4.73 -13.35 -9.11
CA ALA A 276 -4.78 -11.89 -9.11
C ALA A 276 -3.39 -11.25 -9.05
N LEU A 277 -2.49 -11.84 -8.28
CA LEU A 277 -1.10 -11.43 -8.19
C LEU A 277 -0.38 -11.59 -9.53
N LEU A 278 -0.50 -12.78 -10.15
CA LEU A 278 0.05 -13.03 -11.49
C LEU A 278 -0.55 -12.09 -12.54
N ALA A 279 -1.87 -11.85 -12.48
CA ALA A 279 -2.55 -10.92 -13.38
C ALA A 279 -1.96 -9.50 -13.28
N GLY A 280 -1.67 -9.02 -12.06
CA GLY A 280 -1.08 -7.71 -11.84
C GLY A 280 0.31 -7.57 -12.45
N PHE A 281 1.18 -8.55 -12.21
CA PHE A 281 2.52 -8.55 -12.81
C PHE A 281 2.46 -8.70 -14.33
N ALA A 282 1.68 -9.65 -14.84
CA ALA A 282 1.52 -9.84 -16.28
C ALA A 282 0.97 -8.59 -16.97
N ALA A 283 -0.04 -7.94 -16.40
CA ALA A 283 -0.59 -6.69 -16.89
C ALA A 283 0.47 -5.59 -16.99
N GLY A 284 1.24 -5.40 -15.92
CA GLY A 284 2.31 -4.39 -15.88
C GLY A 284 3.34 -4.61 -16.98
N TYR A 285 3.89 -5.83 -17.08
CA TYR A 285 4.88 -6.14 -18.11
C TYR A 285 4.34 -6.14 -19.54
N ILE A 286 3.08 -6.55 -19.76
CA ILE A 286 2.42 -6.46 -21.08
C ILE A 286 2.30 -5.00 -21.50
N VAL A 287 1.89 -4.11 -20.61
CA VAL A 287 1.76 -2.68 -20.93
C VAL A 287 3.13 -2.06 -21.17
N GLU A 288 4.17 -2.40 -20.39
CA GLU A 288 5.54 -1.96 -20.65
C GLU A 288 6.06 -2.47 -22.03
N LEU A 289 5.75 -3.71 -22.38
CA LEU A 289 6.08 -4.23 -23.71
C LEU A 289 5.37 -3.44 -24.81
N LEU A 290 4.07 -3.15 -24.64
CA LEU A 290 3.28 -2.34 -25.58
C LEU A 290 3.86 -0.92 -25.70
N LYS A 291 4.30 -0.28 -24.61
CA LYS A 291 4.99 1.01 -24.65
C LYS A 291 6.23 0.94 -25.55
N LYS A 292 7.10 -0.05 -25.34
CA LYS A 292 8.34 -0.24 -26.15
C LYS A 292 8.03 -0.48 -27.63
N ILE A 293 7.03 -1.30 -27.96
CA ILE A 293 6.63 -1.57 -29.35
C ILE A 293 6.12 -0.29 -30.03
N THR A 294 5.37 0.51 -29.29
CA THR A 294 4.72 1.70 -29.84
C THR A 294 5.60 2.95 -29.84
N GLU A 295 6.79 2.93 -29.25
CA GLU A 295 7.76 4.03 -29.30
C GLU A 295 8.08 4.47 -30.74
N LYS A 296 8.12 3.50 -31.66
CA LYS A 296 8.44 3.75 -33.08
C LYS A 296 7.28 4.36 -33.89
N LEU A 297 6.10 4.54 -33.29
CA LEU A 297 4.95 5.11 -33.99
C LEU A 297 5.09 6.64 -34.12
N PRO A 298 4.53 7.25 -35.21
CA PRO A 298 4.59 8.69 -35.42
C PRO A 298 4.09 9.51 -34.24
N ALA A 299 4.66 10.69 -34.03
CA ALA A 299 4.30 11.60 -32.94
C ALA A 299 2.81 12.02 -32.93
N SER A 300 2.15 12.01 -34.09
CA SER A 300 0.72 12.29 -34.24
C SER A 300 -0.17 11.31 -33.48
N LEU A 301 0.32 10.11 -33.14
CA LEU A 301 -0.40 9.08 -32.41
C LEU A 301 -0.12 9.09 -30.89
N ASN A 302 0.73 10.01 -30.40
CA ASN A 302 1.12 10.05 -28.98
C ASN A 302 -0.09 10.20 -28.03
N GLY A 303 -1.12 10.95 -28.42
CA GLY A 303 -2.34 11.12 -27.61
C GLY A 303 -3.24 9.86 -27.58
N ILE A 304 -3.20 9.06 -28.64
CA ILE A 304 -4.05 7.86 -28.78
C ILE A 304 -3.43 6.66 -28.04
N ARG A 305 -2.11 6.60 -27.91
CA ARG A 305 -1.39 5.47 -27.27
C ARG A 305 -1.94 5.16 -25.87
N PRO A 306 -1.95 6.10 -24.89
CA PRO A 306 -2.37 5.83 -23.53
C PRO A 306 -3.87 5.60 -23.39
N MET A 307 -4.69 6.18 -24.28
CA MET A 307 -6.15 6.13 -24.17
C MET A 307 -6.75 4.90 -24.87
N LEU A 308 -6.14 4.44 -25.96
CA LEU A 308 -6.69 3.35 -26.78
C LEU A 308 -5.74 2.16 -26.88
N ILE A 309 -4.49 2.38 -27.30
CA ILE A 309 -3.58 1.26 -27.64
C ILE A 309 -3.23 0.44 -26.41
N TYR A 310 -2.82 1.10 -25.32
CA TYR A 310 -2.40 0.38 -24.11
C TYR A 310 -3.55 -0.32 -23.40
N PRO A 311 -4.72 0.32 -23.15
CA PRO A 311 -5.82 -0.39 -22.53
C PRO A 311 -6.38 -1.50 -23.41
N LEU A 312 -6.68 -1.23 -24.69
CA LEU A 312 -7.29 -2.22 -25.59
C LEU A 312 -6.34 -3.40 -25.86
N GLY A 313 -5.11 -3.11 -26.29
CA GLY A 313 -4.11 -4.15 -26.56
C GLY A 313 -3.72 -4.90 -25.27
N GLY A 314 -3.55 -4.17 -24.16
CA GLY A 314 -3.23 -4.76 -22.87
C GLY A 314 -4.33 -5.71 -22.38
N MET A 315 -5.60 -5.29 -22.42
CA MET A 315 -6.73 -6.14 -21.99
C MET A 315 -6.90 -7.37 -22.87
N LEU A 316 -6.74 -7.24 -24.20
CA LEU A 316 -6.85 -8.39 -25.11
C LEU A 316 -5.75 -9.41 -24.85
N ILE A 317 -4.50 -8.98 -24.77
CA ILE A 317 -3.37 -9.87 -24.52
C ILE A 317 -3.47 -10.49 -23.12
N LEU A 318 -3.72 -9.68 -22.10
CA LEU A 318 -3.86 -10.16 -20.73
C LEU A 318 -5.05 -11.11 -20.59
N GLY A 319 -6.19 -10.79 -21.22
CA GLY A 319 -7.38 -11.65 -21.23
C GLY A 319 -7.08 -13.03 -21.76
N ALA A 320 -6.37 -13.12 -22.90
CA ALA A 320 -5.96 -14.40 -23.46
C ALA A 320 -5.00 -15.16 -22.52
N VAL A 321 -4.02 -14.46 -21.94
CA VAL A 321 -3.08 -15.04 -20.97
C VAL A 321 -3.81 -15.56 -19.74
N MET A 322 -4.71 -14.78 -19.15
CA MET A 322 -5.47 -15.18 -17.97
C MET A 322 -6.42 -16.34 -18.24
N CYS A 323 -7.10 -16.37 -19.38
CA CYS A 323 -7.94 -17.50 -19.76
C CYS A 323 -7.14 -18.81 -19.88
N GLY A 324 -5.87 -18.77 -20.25
CA GLY A 324 -4.99 -19.92 -20.27
C GLY A 324 -4.45 -20.32 -18.89
N ILE A 325 -4.17 -19.36 -18.01
CA ILE A 325 -3.55 -19.58 -16.70
C ILE A 325 -4.58 -19.92 -15.62
N ASN A 326 -5.78 -19.34 -15.66
CA ASN A 326 -6.81 -19.50 -14.63
C ASN A 326 -7.15 -20.96 -14.28
N PRO A 327 -7.26 -21.92 -15.21
CA PRO A 327 -7.51 -23.31 -14.85
C PRO A 327 -6.46 -23.90 -13.92
N VAL A 328 -5.18 -23.58 -14.18
CA VAL A 328 -4.05 -24.04 -13.35
C VAL A 328 -4.09 -23.35 -11.99
N MET A 329 -4.33 -22.04 -11.95
CA MET A 329 -4.44 -21.29 -10.70
C MET A 329 -5.65 -21.73 -9.86
N GLY A 330 -6.76 -22.03 -10.51
CA GLY A 330 -7.95 -22.60 -9.85
C GLY A 330 -7.65 -23.93 -9.19
N MET A 331 -6.95 -24.85 -9.88
CA MET A 331 -6.52 -26.12 -9.29
C MET A 331 -5.60 -25.92 -8.08
N ILE A 332 -4.63 -25.01 -8.18
CA ILE A 332 -3.72 -24.70 -7.06
C ILE A 332 -4.51 -24.12 -5.88
N ASN A 333 -5.41 -23.16 -6.14
CA ASN A 333 -6.22 -22.54 -5.11
C ASN A 333 -7.13 -23.57 -4.41
N THR A 334 -7.76 -24.47 -5.16
CA THR A 334 -8.56 -25.56 -4.61
C THR A 334 -7.69 -26.50 -3.75
N ALA A 335 -6.53 -26.93 -4.26
CA ALA A 335 -5.62 -27.79 -3.51
C ALA A 335 -5.13 -27.15 -2.20
N MET A 336 -4.85 -25.83 -2.22
CA MET A 336 -4.50 -25.08 -0.99
C MET A 336 -5.67 -25.07 0.00
N THR A 337 -6.88 -24.79 -0.47
CA THR A 337 -8.08 -24.77 0.37
C THR A 337 -8.35 -26.15 0.96
N ASP A 338 -8.27 -27.19 0.17
CA ASP A 338 -8.46 -28.59 0.62
C ASP A 338 -7.40 -28.98 1.65
N CYS A 339 -6.14 -28.61 1.43
CA CYS A 339 -5.07 -28.83 2.39
C CYS A 339 -5.34 -28.13 3.73
N LEU A 340 -5.75 -26.84 3.70
CA LEU A 340 -6.08 -26.11 4.93
C LEU A 340 -7.31 -26.71 5.63
N ASN A 341 -8.33 -27.13 4.91
CA ASN A 341 -9.52 -27.75 5.45
C ASN A 341 -9.25 -29.15 6.03
N ALA A 342 -8.31 -29.89 5.41
CA ALA A 342 -7.87 -31.20 5.90
C ALA A 342 -7.00 -31.15 7.16
N MET A 343 -6.47 -29.98 7.53
CA MET A 343 -5.67 -29.81 8.74
C MET A 343 -6.53 -30.05 9.98
N GLY A 344 -6.11 -30.99 10.83
CA GLY A 344 -6.74 -31.22 12.14
C GLY A 344 -6.53 -30.05 13.11
N GLY A 345 -7.32 -30.01 14.19
CA GLY A 345 -7.30 -28.91 15.16
C GLY A 345 -5.92 -28.55 15.71
N THR A 346 -5.09 -29.56 16.03
CA THR A 346 -3.71 -29.34 16.53
C THR A 346 -2.82 -28.67 15.48
N SER A 347 -2.93 -29.08 14.22
CA SER A 347 -2.16 -28.47 13.11
C SER A 347 -2.61 -27.04 12.83
N LYS A 348 -3.91 -26.76 12.93
CA LYS A 348 -4.46 -25.40 12.81
C LYS A 348 -4.00 -24.47 13.93
N VAL A 349 -3.94 -24.98 15.18
CA VAL A 349 -3.41 -24.23 16.32
C VAL A 349 -1.92 -23.91 16.12
N LEU A 350 -1.14 -24.88 15.63
CA LEU A 350 0.28 -24.67 15.34
C LEU A 350 0.48 -23.64 14.23
N LEU A 351 -0.28 -23.75 13.13
CA LEU A 351 -0.24 -22.77 12.04
C LEU A 351 -0.62 -21.38 12.55
N GLY A 352 -1.70 -21.27 13.33
CA GLY A 352 -2.15 -20.02 13.94
C GLY A 352 -1.08 -19.39 14.84
N ALA A 353 -0.42 -20.20 15.66
CA ALA A 353 0.67 -19.74 16.53
C ALA A 353 1.88 -19.23 15.74
N ILE A 354 2.27 -19.90 14.65
CA ILE A 354 3.37 -19.47 13.78
C ILE A 354 3.01 -18.12 13.12
N VAL A 355 1.85 -18.02 12.51
CA VAL A 355 1.44 -16.83 11.77
C VAL A 355 1.23 -15.63 12.71
N ALA A 356 0.61 -15.84 13.88
CA ALA A 356 0.48 -14.83 14.91
C ALA A 356 1.84 -14.38 15.47
N GLY A 357 2.77 -15.33 15.67
CA GLY A 357 4.15 -15.04 16.08
C GLY A 357 4.88 -14.18 15.05
N MET A 358 4.76 -14.49 13.77
CA MET A 358 5.34 -13.67 12.68
C MET A 358 4.83 -12.23 12.69
N MET A 359 3.56 -12.02 13.06
CA MET A 359 3.00 -10.67 13.20
C MET A 359 3.62 -9.88 14.35
N SER A 360 4.02 -10.55 15.42
CA SER A 360 4.52 -9.94 16.65
C SER A 360 6.04 -9.71 16.66
N ILE A 361 6.81 -10.46 15.85
CA ILE A 361 8.29 -10.47 15.87
C ILE A 361 8.86 -9.13 15.35
N ASP A 362 8.31 -8.60 14.25
CA ASP A 362 8.83 -7.38 13.62
C ASP A 362 7.67 -6.48 13.14
N MET A 363 7.14 -5.64 13.99
CA MET A 363 6.03 -4.75 13.64
C MET A 363 6.40 -3.84 12.45
N GLY A 364 5.72 -4.10 11.31
CA GLY A 364 5.97 -3.38 10.06
C GLY A 364 7.13 -3.90 9.20
N GLY A 365 7.86 -4.92 9.66
CA GLY A 365 8.95 -5.55 8.94
C GLY A 365 8.54 -6.65 7.95
N PRO A 366 9.50 -7.38 7.38
CA PRO A 366 9.25 -8.39 6.34
C PRO A 366 8.43 -9.59 6.85
N PHE A 367 8.62 -10.06 8.10
CA PHE A 367 7.88 -11.20 8.66
C PHE A 367 6.41 -10.85 8.89
N ASN A 368 6.13 -9.68 9.46
CA ASN A 368 4.77 -9.17 9.62
C ASN A 368 4.04 -9.07 8.28
N LYS A 369 4.68 -8.48 7.27
CA LYS A 369 4.11 -8.34 5.93
C LYS A 369 3.86 -9.69 5.26
N ALA A 370 4.76 -10.66 5.40
CA ALA A 370 4.60 -12.01 4.85
C ALA A 370 3.40 -12.73 5.49
N ALA A 371 3.27 -12.67 6.83
CA ALA A 371 2.12 -13.24 7.54
C ALA A 371 0.80 -12.60 7.09
N TYR A 372 0.79 -11.28 6.91
CA TYR A 372 -0.39 -10.56 6.45
C TYR A 372 -0.79 -10.95 5.01
N VAL A 373 0.18 -11.02 4.09
CA VAL A 373 -0.05 -11.47 2.70
C VAL A 373 -0.60 -12.90 2.67
N PHE A 374 -0.03 -13.80 3.49
CA PHE A 374 -0.55 -15.16 3.61
C PHE A 374 -1.99 -15.19 4.18
N GLY A 375 -2.27 -14.40 5.21
CA GLY A 375 -3.61 -14.26 5.78
C GLY A 375 -4.64 -13.74 4.78
N THR A 376 -4.27 -12.73 3.95
CA THR A 376 -5.15 -12.20 2.91
C THR A 376 -5.37 -13.21 1.78
N ALA A 377 -4.38 -14.02 1.44
CA ALA A 377 -4.54 -15.10 0.45
C ALA A 377 -5.50 -16.19 0.96
N ALA A 378 -5.37 -16.60 2.23
CA ALA A 378 -6.27 -17.54 2.87
C ALA A 378 -7.71 -17.00 2.94
N LEU A 379 -7.85 -15.71 3.28
CA LEU A 379 -9.13 -15.00 3.33
C LEU A 379 -9.83 -14.97 1.97
N ALA A 380 -9.08 -14.68 0.89
CA ALA A 380 -9.60 -14.71 -0.48
C ALA A 380 -10.10 -16.10 -0.91
N SER A 381 -9.59 -17.15 -0.28
CA SER A 381 -9.99 -18.55 -0.48
C SER A 381 -11.10 -19.00 0.49
N GLY A 382 -11.67 -18.09 1.27
CA GLY A 382 -12.73 -18.38 2.24
C GLY A 382 -12.26 -18.99 3.56
N ASN A 383 -10.94 -19.04 3.81
CA ASN A 383 -10.39 -19.54 5.08
C ASN A 383 -10.11 -18.39 6.04
N TYR A 384 -11.07 -18.12 6.92
CA TYR A 384 -11.04 -16.99 7.84
C TYR A 384 -10.16 -17.22 9.07
N GLU A 385 -9.90 -18.48 9.44
CA GLU A 385 -9.17 -18.84 10.67
C GLU A 385 -7.73 -18.32 10.65
N VAL A 386 -7.08 -18.39 9.51
CA VAL A 386 -5.69 -17.93 9.32
C VAL A 386 -5.62 -16.41 9.52
N MET A 387 -6.52 -15.67 8.90
CA MET A 387 -6.54 -14.20 9.03
C MET A 387 -6.91 -13.76 10.45
N ALA A 388 -7.81 -14.48 11.12
CA ALA A 388 -8.12 -14.24 12.53
C ALA A 388 -6.86 -14.38 13.41
N ALA A 389 -6.06 -15.42 13.20
CA ALA A 389 -4.79 -15.62 13.91
C ALA A 389 -3.78 -14.49 13.63
N VAL A 390 -3.66 -14.05 12.37
CA VAL A 390 -2.84 -12.90 11.96
C VAL A 390 -3.25 -11.64 12.72
N MET A 391 -4.54 -11.33 12.76
CA MET A 391 -5.06 -10.14 13.43
C MET A 391 -4.85 -10.19 14.95
N VAL A 392 -5.12 -11.32 15.59
CA VAL A 392 -4.85 -11.50 17.03
C VAL A 392 -3.36 -11.30 17.32
N GLY A 393 -2.48 -11.90 16.52
CA GLY A 393 -1.03 -11.72 16.65
C GLY A 393 -0.57 -10.26 16.54
N GLY A 394 -1.17 -9.50 15.61
CA GLY A 394 -0.88 -8.07 15.44
C GLY A 394 -1.37 -7.18 16.58
N MET A 395 -2.35 -7.63 17.37
CA MET A 395 -2.88 -6.86 18.50
C MET A 395 -2.05 -7.03 19.80
N VAL A 396 -1.28 -8.11 19.91
CA VAL A 396 -0.51 -8.43 21.13
C VAL A 396 0.56 -7.36 21.46
N PRO A 397 1.45 -6.97 20.53
CA PRO A 397 2.50 -6.01 20.86
C PRO A 397 1.98 -4.64 21.32
N PRO A 398 1.01 -3.99 20.66
CA PRO A 398 0.44 -2.72 21.14
C PRO A 398 -0.17 -2.82 22.54
N ILE A 399 -0.88 -3.93 22.83
CA ILE A 399 -1.48 -4.15 24.16
C ILE A 399 -0.38 -4.37 25.20
N ALA A 400 0.65 -5.16 24.89
CA ALA A 400 1.77 -5.40 25.78
C ALA A 400 2.54 -4.11 26.10
N ILE A 401 2.78 -3.25 25.10
CA ILE A 401 3.42 -1.95 25.28
C ILE A 401 2.54 -1.05 26.16
N ALA A 402 1.23 -0.97 25.87
CA ALA A 402 0.30 -0.17 26.66
C ALA A 402 0.28 -0.59 28.14
N LEU A 403 0.33 -1.89 28.42
CA LEU A 403 0.38 -2.43 29.78
C LEU A 403 1.73 -2.19 30.46
N SER A 404 2.83 -2.11 29.71
CA SER A 404 4.16 -1.89 30.28
C SER A 404 4.47 -0.42 30.56
N THR A 405 3.71 0.50 29.97
CA THR A 405 3.86 1.95 30.14
C THR A 405 2.92 2.57 31.18
N THR A 406 1.98 1.76 31.69
CA THR A 406 1.13 2.11 32.84
C THR A 406 1.75 1.68 34.15
#